data_b2637784f8b57acc69ea8629fa74740c
#
_entry.id   b2637784f8b57acc69ea8629fa74740c
#
_cell.length_a   1.000
_cell.length_b   1.000
_cell.length_c   1.000
_cell.angle_alpha   90.00
_cell.angle_beta   90.00
_cell.angle_gamma   90.00
#
_symmetry.space_group_name_H-M   'P 1'
#
loop_
_entity.id
_entity.type
_entity.pdbx_description
1 polymer ?
#
loop_
_entity_poly.entity_id
_entity_poly.type
_entity_poly.pdbx_seq_one_letter_code
_entity_poly.pdbx_strand_id
1 'polypeptide(L)'
;MLESELNKRLEKVGNYIGSFARNELHHIKIKTFPAFLVINLDTRQSHGTHWIALAVYQNEIFICDSLGGINPSSTLPIKLIDYLNILTNHRQIFMTKQLQSINSEFCGQYCVLFIKQMSENNSFCQFLSIFTRDKHKNDAIVLFLN
;
A
#
# COMPACT_ATOMS: atom_id res chain seq x y z
N MET A 1 5.84 11.12 5.09
CA MET A 1 4.49 11.71 4.76
C MET A 1 3.57 11.49 5.94
N LEU A 2 2.87 12.54 6.37
CA LEU A 2 1.88 12.46 7.44
C LEU A 2 0.58 11.82 6.91
N GLU A 3 -0.18 11.20 7.81
CA GLU A 3 -1.47 10.57 7.48
C GLU A 3 -2.47 11.56 6.87
N SER A 4 -2.55 12.77 7.43
CA SER A 4 -3.42 13.83 6.93
C SER A 4 -3.07 14.27 5.50
N GLU A 5 -1.79 14.34 5.18
CA GLU A 5 -1.33 14.65 3.83
C GLU A 5 -1.66 13.52 2.85
N LEU A 6 -1.43 12.27 3.26
CA LEU A 6 -1.73 11.09 2.48
C LEU A 6 -3.23 11.02 2.15
N ASN A 7 -4.08 11.16 3.16
CA ASN A 7 -5.54 11.15 2.98
C ASN A 7 -6.01 12.29 2.07
N LYS A 8 -5.46 13.49 2.22
CA LYS A 8 -5.77 14.63 1.35
C LYS A 8 -5.42 14.35 -0.11
N ARG A 9 -4.31 13.67 -0.38
CA ARG A 9 -3.89 13.32 -1.76
C ARG A 9 -4.78 12.26 -2.40
N LEU A 10 -5.46 11.44 -1.59
CA LEU A 10 -6.31 10.33 -2.02
C LEU A 10 -7.81 10.60 -1.87
N GLU A 11 -8.23 11.71 -1.27
CA GLU A 11 -9.65 12.00 -0.97
C GLU A 11 -10.59 11.97 -2.19
N LYS A 12 -10.05 12.26 -3.39
CA LYS A 12 -10.80 12.26 -4.65
C LYS A 12 -10.76 10.94 -5.39
N VAL A 13 -10.00 9.95 -4.88
CA VAL A 13 -9.93 8.63 -5.49
C VAL A 13 -11.20 7.84 -5.14
N GLY A 14 -11.93 7.40 -6.17
CA GLY A 14 -13.11 6.57 -5.96
C GLY A 14 -12.77 5.26 -5.24
N ASN A 15 -13.62 4.86 -4.30
CA ASN A 15 -13.44 3.65 -3.48
C ASN A 15 -12.19 3.64 -2.58
N TYR A 16 -11.54 4.78 -2.37
CA TYR A 16 -10.56 4.93 -1.31
C TYR A 16 -11.28 4.98 0.03
N ILE A 17 -10.97 4.04 0.92
CA ILE A 17 -11.65 3.90 2.21
C ILE A 17 -10.89 4.50 3.39
N GLY A 18 -9.66 4.92 3.19
CA GLY A 18 -8.87 5.62 4.20
C GLY A 18 -7.51 5.02 4.49
N SER A 19 -6.81 5.64 5.45
CA SER A 19 -5.58 5.13 6.05
C SER A 19 -5.84 4.66 7.48
N PHE A 20 -5.19 3.57 7.87
CA PHE A 20 -5.43 2.89 9.14
C PHE A 20 -4.12 2.46 9.77
N ALA A 21 -4.04 2.54 11.10
CA ALA A 21 -2.95 1.92 11.84
C ALA A 21 -3.19 0.40 11.95
N ARG A 22 -2.13 -0.39 12.11
CA ARG A 22 -2.23 -1.86 12.20
C ARG A 22 -3.16 -2.38 13.28
N ASN A 23 -3.38 -1.60 14.35
CA ASN A 23 -4.26 -1.97 15.45
C ASN A 23 -5.73 -1.55 15.24
N GLU A 24 -6.05 -0.94 14.09
CA GLU A 24 -7.40 -0.54 13.69
C GLU A 24 -8.03 -1.48 12.66
N LEU A 25 -7.27 -2.43 12.11
CA LEU A 25 -7.67 -3.26 10.97
C LEU A 25 -8.95 -4.07 11.22
N HIS A 26 -9.22 -4.47 12.45
CA HIS A 26 -10.42 -5.23 12.81
C HIS A 26 -11.73 -4.43 12.67
N HIS A 27 -11.64 -3.11 12.55
CA HIS A 27 -12.81 -2.24 12.31
C HIS A 27 -13.10 -2.02 10.82
N ILE A 28 -12.18 -2.40 9.94
CA ILE A 28 -12.32 -2.15 8.50
C ILE A 28 -13.25 -3.18 7.87
N LYS A 29 -14.34 -2.71 7.26
CA LYS A 29 -15.25 -3.54 6.48
C LYS A 29 -15.25 -3.08 5.04
N ILE A 30 -14.87 -3.96 4.12
CA ILE A 30 -14.91 -3.71 2.69
C ILE A 30 -16.26 -4.22 2.17
N LYS A 31 -17.08 -3.31 1.63
CA LYS A 31 -18.43 -3.61 1.13
C LYS A 31 -18.49 -3.63 -0.40
N THR A 32 -17.63 -2.89 -1.05
CA THR A 32 -17.60 -2.73 -2.51
C THR A 32 -16.21 -2.96 -3.05
N PHE A 33 -16.09 -3.49 -4.28
CA PHE A 33 -14.83 -3.77 -4.95
C PHE A 33 -14.74 -3.02 -6.31
N PRO A 34 -13.56 -2.56 -6.71
CA PRO A 34 -12.33 -2.56 -5.92
C PRO A 34 -12.41 -1.63 -4.71
N ALA A 35 -11.61 -1.89 -3.68
CA ALA A 35 -11.43 -1.02 -2.54
C ALA A 35 -9.94 -0.70 -2.37
N PHE A 36 -9.64 0.55 -2.04
CA PHE A 36 -8.27 1.03 -1.88
C PHE A 36 -8.07 1.54 -0.45
N LEU A 37 -6.98 1.12 0.19
CA LEU A 37 -6.66 1.54 1.54
C LEU A 37 -5.15 1.60 1.76
N VAL A 38 -4.74 2.37 2.76
CA VAL A 38 -3.35 2.46 3.20
C VAL A 38 -3.26 2.01 4.66
N ILE A 39 -2.22 1.26 4.98
CA ILE A 39 -1.98 0.75 6.33
C ILE A 39 -0.63 1.25 6.81
N ASN A 40 -0.62 1.84 8.00
CA ASN A 40 0.62 2.06 8.75
C ASN A 40 0.97 0.77 9.51
N LEU A 41 2.21 0.31 9.36
CA LEU A 41 2.68 -0.89 10.05
C LEU A 41 2.89 -0.69 11.56
N ASP A 42 2.82 0.54 12.03
CA ASP A 42 2.83 0.86 13.45
C ASP A 42 1.41 0.98 14.05
N THR A 43 1.36 1.07 15.38
CA THR A 43 0.11 1.34 16.09
C THR A 43 -0.23 2.83 16.02
N ARG A 44 -1.48 3.19 16.28
CA ARG A 44 -1.94 4.60 16.30
C ARG A 44 -1.16 5.46 17.29
N GLN A 45 -0.64 4.88 18.35
CA GLN A 45 0.12 5.59 19.39
C GLN A 45 1.60 5.80 19.02
N SER A 46 2.09 5.19 17.95
CA SER A 46 3.46 5.33 17.46
C SER A 46 3.56 6.44 16.41
N HIS A 47 4.78 6.93 16.14
CA HIS A 47 5.00 7.97 15.13
C HIS A 47 4.88 7.50 13.68
N GLY A 48 4.62 6.21 13.45
CA GLY A 48 4.43 5.63 12.14
C GLY A 48 5.71 5.56 11.32
N THR A 49 6.25 4.35 11.11
CA THR A 49 7.54 4.17 10.42
C THR A 49 7.38 3.78 8.97
N HIS A 50 6.30 3.10 8.59
CA HIS A 50 6.15 2.58 7.24
C HIS A 50 4.69 2.45 6.80
N TRP A 51 4.42 2.94 5.58
CA TRP A 51 3.13 2.85 4.90
C TRP A 51 3.16 1.77 3.82
N ILE A 52 2.10 0.98 3.76
CA ILE A 52 1.80 0.06 2.65
C ILE A 52 0.42 0.38 2.09
N ALA A 53 0.20 0.10 0.81
CA ALA A 53 -1.09 0.29 0.16
C ALA A 53 -1.67 -1.04 -0.32
N LEU A 54 -2.98 -1.17 -0.21
CA LEU A 54 -3.74 -2.33 -0.69
C LEU A 54 -4.76 -1.89 -1.75
N ALA A 55 -4.82 -2.66 -2.83
CA ALA A 55 -5.90 -2.64 -3.80
C ALA A 55 -6.61 -4.00 -3.73
N VAL A 56 -7.82 -4.02 -3.20
CA VAL A 56 -8.60 -5.24 -2.95
C VAL A 56 -9.67 -5.35 -4.02
N TYR A 57 -9.54 -6.35 -4.87
CA TYR A 57 -10.52 -6.75 -5.88
C TYR A 57 -11.30 -7.96 -5.43
N GLN A 58 -12.29 -8.37 -6.20
CA GLN A 58 -13.13 -9.51 -5.85
C GLN A 58 -12.34 -10.82 -5.72
N ASN A 59 -11.36 -11.06 -6.60
CA ASN A 59 -10.58 -12.30 -6.67
C ASN A 59 -9.08 -12.12 -6.39
N GLU A 60 -8.61 -10.88 -6.23
CA GLU A 60 -7.19 -10.54 -6.15
C GLU A 60 -6.96 -9.44 -5.13
N ILE A 61 -5.80 -9.47 -4.49
CA ILE A 61 -5.28 -8.38 -3.65
C ILE A 61 -3.89 -8.02 -4.15
N PHE A 62 -3.70 -6.75 -4.44
CA PHE A 62 -2.39 -6.20 -4.77
C PHE A 62 -1.89 -5.36 -3.61
N ILE A 63 -0.66 -5.60 -3.17
CA ILE A 63 -0.02 -4.91 -2.06
C ILE A 63 1.21 -4.18 -2.57
N CYS A 64 1.23 -2.87 -2.37
CA CYS A 64 2.41 -2.06 -2.56
C CYS A 64 3.11 -1.87 -1.21
N ASP A 65 4.16 -2.65 -1.01
CA ASP A 65 5.18 -2.43 0.01
C ASP A 65 6.46 -1.98 -0.70
N SER A 66 6.75 -0.69 -0.67
CA SER A 66 7.88 -0.11 -1.41
C SER A 66 9.25 -0.58 -0.91
N LEU A 67 9.36 -1.01 0.34
CA LEU A 67 10.53 -1.67 0.91
C LEU A 67 10.54 -3.18 0.67
N GLY A 68 9.54 -3.70 -0.01
CA GLY A 68 9.22 -5.10 -0.23
C GLY A 68 10.41 -6.01 -0.50
N GLY A 69 10.25 -7.30 -0.23
CA GLY A 69 11.31 -8.31 -0.27
C GLY A 69 11.74 -8.76 1.12
N ILE A 70 11.26 -8.11 2.15
CA ILE A 70 11.29 -8.67 3.51
C ILE A 70 10.23 -9.76 3.55
N ASN A 71 10.65 -10.96 3.92
CA ASN A 71 9.77 -12.14 3.99
C ASN A 71 8.44 -11.79 4.68
N PRO A 72 7.29 -11.86 4.00
CA PRO A 72 6.00 -11.47 4.57
C PRO A 72 5.68 -12.17 5.89
N SER A 73 6.18 -13.39 6.06
CA SER A 73 5.92 -14.20 7.27
C SER A 73 6.72 -13.76 8.50
N SER A 74 7.80 -13.00 8.33
CA SER A 74 8.71 -12.66 9.44
C SER A 74 8.62 -11.21 9.93
N THR A 75 8.03 -10.30 9.16
CA THR A 75 8.08 -8.87 9.45
C THR A 75 6.73 -8.15 9.45
N LEU A 76 5.72 -8.74 8.81
CA LEU A 76 4.37 -8.18 8.91
C LEU A 76 3.81 -8.43 10.33
N PRO A 77 3.22 -7.40 10.95
CA PRO A 77 2.56 -7.58 12.24
C PRO A 77 1.50 -8.68 12.16
N ILE A 78 1.41 -9.53 13.18
CA ILE A 78 0.45 -10.65 13.25
C ILE A 78 -0.98 -10.20 12.91
N LYS A 79 -1.40 -9.06 13.44
CA LYS A 79 -2.74 -8.50 13.14
C LYS A 79 -2.97 -8.17 11.67
N LEU A 80 -1.93 -7.74 10.96
CA LEU A 80 -2.02 -7.52 9.52
C LEU A 80 -2.12 -8.85 8.78
N ILE A 81 -1.37 -9.87 9.19
CA ILE A 81 -1.47 -11.22 8.61
C ILE A 81 -2.87 -11.77 8.80
N ASP A 82 -3.43 -11.67 10.00
CA ASP A 82 -4.79 -12.12 10.30
C ASP A 82 -5.83 -11.37 9.45
N TYR A 83 -5.68 -10.07 9.32
CA TYR A 83 -6.56 -9.26 8.47
C TYR A 83 -6.44 -9.65 7.00
N LEU A 84 -5.23 -9.84 6.49
CA LEU A 84 -5.00 -10.30 5.13
C LEU A 84 -5.59 -11.70 4.92
N ASN A 85 -5.46 -12.60 5.88
CA ASN A 85 -6.07 -13.94 5.81
C ASN A 85 -7.60 -13.88 5.71
N ILE A 86 -8.24 -12.97 6.41
CA ILE A 86 -9.68 -12.72 6.28
C ILE A 86 -10.03 -12.19 4.88
N LEU A 87 -9.25 -11.22 4.39
CA LEU A 87 -9.44 -10.66 3.05
C LEU A 87 -9.16 -11.66 1.94
N THR A 88 -8.23 -12.59 2.17
CA THR A 88 -7.78 -13.54 1.14
C THR A 88 -8.73 -14.69 0.89
N ASN A 89 -9.83 -14.81 1.60
CA ASN A 89 -10.80 -15.89 1.41
C ASN A 89 -11.09 -16.10 -0.09
N HIS A 90 -10.37 -17.06 -0.70
CA HIS A 90 -10.34 -17.34 -2.14
C HIS A 90 -9.69 -16.29 -3.07
N ARG A 91 -8.94 -15.31 -2.53
CA ARG A 91 -8.23 -14.31 -3.34
C ARG A 91 -6.76 -14.63 -3.48
N GLN A 92 -6.20 -14.35 -4.66
CA GLN A 92 -4.75 -14.39 -4.88
C GLN A 92 -4.11 -13.10 -4.37
N ILE A 93 -2.94 -13.20 -3.75
CA ILE A 93 -2.16 -12.06 -3.27
C ILE A 93 -0.97 -11.84 -4.18
N PHE A 94 -0.78 -10.60 -4.60
CA PHE A 94 0.38 -10.12 -5.34
C PHE A 94 1.03 -8.97 -4.58
N MET A 95 2.35 -8.99 -4.49
CA MET A 95 3.13 -8.02 -3.71
C MET A 95 4.25 -7.43 -4.54
N THR A 96 4.56 -6.15 -4.31
CA THR A 96 5.75 -5.53 -4.90
C THR A 96 7.03 -6.17 -4.32
N LYS A 97 8.06 -6.23 -5.16
CA LYS A 97 9.44 -6.32 -4.67
C LYS A 97 9.89 -4.95 -4.16
N GLN A 98 11.07 -4.88 -3.58
CA GLN A 98 11.66 -3.61 -3.16
C GLN A 98 11.76 -2.63 -4.34
N LEU A 99 11.08 -1.48 -4.21
CA LEU A 99 11.09 -0.38 -5.17
C LEU A 99 11.88 0.81 -4.63
N GLN A 100 11.77 1.05 -3.34
CA GLN A 100 12.32 2.19 -2.62
C GLN A 100 13.74 1.94 -2.14
N SER A 101 14.56 2.99 -2.09
CA SER A 101 15.85 2.96 -1.40
C SER A 101 15.64 2.78 0.11
N ILE A 102 16.49 1.96 0.75
CA ILE A 102 16.36 1.62 2.18
C ILE A 102 16.43 2.88 3.08
N ASN A 103 17.20 3.88 2.66
CA ASN A 103 17.44 5.10 3.44
C ASN A 103 16.46 6.25 3.10
N SER A 104 15.46 6.01 2.27
CA SER A 104 14.48 7.03 1.91
C SER A 104 13.19 6.91 2.71
N GLU A 105 12.46 8.02 2.83
CA GLU A 105 11.20 8.11 3.59
C GLU A 105 9.98 8.28 2.68
N PHE A 106 10.03 7.73 1.44
CA PHE A 106 9.02 7.96 0.42
C PHE A 106 7.91 6.89 0.35
N CYS A 107 7.80 6.01 1.34
CA CYS A 107 6.78 4.95 1.34
C CYS A 107 5.35 5.49 1.14
N GLY A 108 5.01 6.61 1.75
CA GLY A 108 3.71 7.26 1.55
C GLY A 108 3.48 7.72 0.11
N GLN A 109 4.51 8.24 -0.57
CA GLN A 109 4.45 8.63 -1.98
C GLN A 109 4.24 7.42 -2.89
N TYR A 110 4.90 6.29 -2.61
CA TYR A 110 4.67 5.03 -3.31
C TYR A 110 3.23 4.55 -3.14
N CYS A 111 2.66 4.65 -1.94
CA CYS A 111 1.27 4.31 -1.68
C CYS A 111 0.30 5.19 -2.49
N VAL A 112 0.53 6.50 -2.52
CA VAL A 112 -0.32 7.44 -3.28
C VAL A 112 -0.27 7.13 -4.77
N LEU A 113 0.93 6.96 -5.33
CA LEU A 113 1.08 6.62 -6.75
C LEU A 113 0.41 5.29 -7.08
N PHE A 114 0.62 4.26 -6.26
CA PHE A 114 0.00 2.95 -6.44
C PHE A 114 -1.52 3.04 -6.48
N ILE A 115 -2.15 3.69 -5.49
CA ILE A 115 -3.60 3.77 -5.43
C ILE A 115 -4.16 4.56 -6.62
N LYS A 116 -3.53 5.68 -7.01
CA LYS A 116 -3.94 6.43 -8.20
C LYS A 116 -3.88 5.57 -9.45
N GLN A 117 -2.77 4.86 -9.69
CA GLN A 117 -2.61 3.99 -10.85
C GLN A 117 -3.64 2.86 -10.88
N MET A 118 -3.85 2.18 -9.76
CA MET A 118 -4.83 1.09 -9.66
C MET A 118 -6.27 1.60 -9.81
N SER A 119 -6.59 2.79 -9.31
CA SER A 119 -7.93 3.38 -9.43
C SER A 119 -8.27 3.85 -10.85
N GLU A 120 -7.26 4.12 -11.68
CA GLU A 120 -7.39 4.46 -13.09
C GLU A 120 -7.47 3.22 -14.01
N ASN A 121 -7.71 2.04 -13.43
CA ASN A 121 -7.76 0.75 -14.12
C ASN A 121 -6.44 0.30 -14.77
N ASN A 122 -5.30 0.84 -14.33
CA ASN A 122 -4.01 0.30 -14.72
C ASN A 122 -3.80 -1.06 -14.05
N SER A 123 -3.15 -1.98 -14.75
CA SER A 123 -2.80 -3.28 -14.16
C SER A 123 -1.61 -3.14 -13.19
N PHE A 124 -1.50 -4.12 -12.30
CA PHE A 124 -0.34 -4.20 -11.41
C PHE A 124 1.00 -4.28 -12.17
N CYS A 125 1.02 -4.96 -13.31
CA CYS A 125 2.19 -5.01 -14.19
C CYS A 125 2.51 -3.63 -14.80
N GLN A 126 1.50 -2.85 -15.19
CA GLN A 126 1.69 -1.47 -15.67
C GLN A 126 2.26 -0.58 -14.57
N PHE A 127 1.74 -0.67 -13.35
CA PHE A 127 2.32 0.03 -12.21
C PHE A 127 3.79 -0.36 -12.00
N LEU A 128 4.11 -1.64 -12.00
CA LEU A 128 5.50 -2.10 -11.82
C LEU A 128 6.43 -1.66 -12.96
N SER A 129 5.91 -1.49 -14.18
CA SER A 129 6.69 -1.06 -15.34
C SER A 129 7.20 0.39 -15.26
N ILE A 130 6.66 1.20 -14.35
CA ILE A 130 7.14 2.57 -14.07
C ILE A 130 8.56 2.56 -13.49
N PHE A 131 8.92 1.48 -12.79
CA PHE A 131 10.12 1.41 -11.98
C PHE A 131 11.28 0.67 -12.66
N THR A 132 12.48 1.02 -12.25
CA THR A 132 13.74 0.44 -12.69
C THR A 132 14.37 -0.45 -11.61
N ARG A 133 15.54 -1.05 -11.90
CA ARG A 133 16.34 -1.74 -10.88
C ARG A 133 17.02 -0.77 -9.91
N ASP A 134 17.23 0.48 -10.31
CA ASP A 134 17.85 1.54 -9.52
C ASP A 134 16.85 2.18 -8.57
N LYS A 135 17.00 1.94 -7.27
CA LYS A 135 16.09 2.39 -6.22
C LYS A 135 16.10 3.92 -6.04
N HIS A 136 17.26 4.56 -6.22
CA HIS A 136 17.33 6.02 -6.16
C HIS A 136 16.62 6.69 -7.33
N LYS A 137 16.68 6.11 -8.53
CA LYS A 137 15.87 6.57 -9.67
C LYS A 137 14.39 6.39 -9.42
N ASN A 138 13.98 5.27 -8.80
CA ASN A 138 12.59 5.04 -8.44
C ASN A 138 12.07 6.08 -7.45
N ASP A 139 12.86 6.45 -6.44
CA ASP A 139 12.52 7.49 -5.49
C ASP A 139 12.31 8.84 -6.20
N ALA A 140 13.17 9.19 -7.16
CA ALA A 140 13.02 10.39 -7.98
C ALA A 140 11.76 10.35 -8.86
N ILE A 141 11.47 9.21 -9.49
CA ILE A 141 10.26 8.99 -10.30
C ILE A 141 9.01 9.21 -9.44
N VAL A 142 8.96 8.61 -8.26
CA VAL A 142 7.81 8.72 -7.35
C VAL A 142 7.58 10.16 -6.91
N LEU A 143 8.63 10.90 -6.60
CA LEU A 143 8.52 12.31 -6.24
C LEU A 143 8.02 13.18 -7.41
N PHE A 144 8.42 12.85 -8.64
CA PHE A 144 7.99 13.58 -9.83
C PHE A 144 6.52 13.31 -10.18
N LEU A 145 6.03 12.08 -10.01
CA LEU A 145 4.68 11.66 -10.40
C LEU A 145 3.60 11.96 -9.33
N ASN A 146 3.98 12.35 -8.12
CA ASN A 146 3.05 12.72 -7.05
C ASN A 146 2.79 14.22 -6.97
#